data_8699e762c14f48351235a79c4f3cb0fe
#
_entry.id   8699e762c14f48351235a79c4f3cb0fe
#
_cell.length_a   1.000
_cell.length_b   1.000
_cell.length_c   1.000
_cell.angle_alpha   90.00
_cell.angle_beta   90.00
_cell.angle_gamma   90.00
#
_symmetry.space_group_name_H-M   'P 1'
#
loop_
_entity.id
_entity.type
_entity.pdbx_description
1 polymer ?
#
loop_
_entity_poly.entity_id
_entity_poly.type
_entity_poly.pdbx_seq_one_letter_code
_entity_poly.pdbx_strand_id
1 'polypeptide(L)'
;MVKRSLPVTIAAILFFGTTLVQAYEVRVEEVINNPTVIYKKALSVDVTLGIWNRVLDNPCLMGRLWEIYKFQPSYKVTKVDTGIHVSDPSGITGDIRRVGQSDHARTFYGTGRFDHWAVPSFFTANGVAIFEYKTDRNRLSGEVKIFMRGNNGISRFVMKIFSGILTRRINNRIENNLEDMKKIIRDIANDPHKVREALAGQLMSDFNKVFPVMEIKPAKE
;
A
#
# COMPACT_ATOMS: atom_id res chain seq x y z
N MET A 1 40.86 -26.05 31.29
CA MET A 1 40.29 -26.01 29.90
C MET A 1 38.80 -25.88 29.97
N VAL A 2 38.27 -24.70 29.79
CA VAL A 2 36.83 -24.44 29.79
C VAL A 2 36.38 -24.37 28.31
N LYS A 3 35.62 -25.37 27.87
CA LYS A 3 34.96 -25.39 26.57
C LYS A 3 33.80 -24.37 26.59
N ARG A 4 33.94 -23.25 25.88
CA ARG A 4 32.86 -22.34 25.58
C ARG A 4 31.98 -22.94 24.49
N SER A 5 30.77 -23.40 24.84
CA SER A 5 29.72 -23.69 23.88
C SER A 5 29.15 -22.39 23.33
N LEU A 6 29.32 -22.11 22.05
CA LEU A 6 28.63 -21.04 21.34
C LEU A 6 27.12 -21.34 21.31
N PRO A 7 26.25 -20.35 21.53
CA PRO A 7 24.83 -20.61 21.58
C PRO A 7 24.26 -20.91 20.19
N VAL A 8 23.66 -22.08 20.05
CA VAL A 8 22.95 -22.57 18.85
C VAL A 8 21.77 -21.63 18.47
N THR A 9 21.40 -20.73 19.35
CA THR A 9 20.25 -19.84 19.20
C THR A 9 20.38 -18.77 18.09
N ILE A 10 21.61 -18.34 17.77
CA ILE A 10 21.84 -17.31 16.73
C ILE A 10 21.67 -17.87 15.31
N ALA A 11 22.02 -19.15 15.09
CA ALA A 11 21.89 -19.78 13.78
C ALA A 11 20.43 -20.02 13.38
N ALA A 12 19.54 -20.28 14.35
CA ALA A 12 18.12 -20.51 14.08
C ALA A 12 17.39 -19.22 13.60
N ILE A 13 17.76 -18.05 14.17
CA ILE A 13 17.12 -16.77 13.78
C ILE A 13 17.48 -16.33 12.37
N LEU A 14 18.69 -16.61 11.91
CA LEU A 14 19.13 -16.31 10.54
C LEU A 14 18.46 -17.23 9.50
N PHE A 15 18.19 -18.48 9.83
CA PHE A 15 17.53 -19.43 8.93
C PHE A 15 16.03 -19.13 8.75
N PHE A 16 15.32 -18.71 9.80
CA PHE A 16 13.90 -18.35 9.71
C PHE A 16 13.67 -17.04 8.95
N GLY A 17 14.58 -16.07 9.06
CA GLY A 17 14.49 -14.80 8.33
C GLY A 17 14.59 -14.97 6.81
N THR A 18 15.50 -15.80 6.33
CA THR A 18 15.72 -16.05 4.91
C THR A 18 14.58 -16.83 4.25
N THR A 19 13.99 -17.79 4.94
CA THR A 19 12.87 -18.61 4.41
C THR A 19 11.57 -17.80 4.26
N LEU A 20 11.30 -16.85 5.15
CA LEU A 20 10.12 -15.99 5.04
C LEU A 20 10.23 -15.00 3.86
N VAL A 21 11.38 -14.35 3.69
CA VAL A 21 11.64 -13.43 2.57
C VAL A 21 11.51 -14.18 1.24
N GLN A 22 12.14 -15.33 1.11
CA GLN A 22 12.08 -16.15 -0.10
C GLN A 22 10.66 -16.66 -0.43
N ALA A 23 9.87 -17.01 0.59
CA ALA A 23 8.47 -17.41 0.39
C ALA A 23 7.59 -16.27 -0.12
N TYR A 24 7.91 -15.00 0.19
CA TYR A 24 7.19 -13.84 -0.34
C TYR A 24 7.62 -13.47 -1.75
N GLU A 25 8.89 -13.55 -2.07
CA GLU A 25 9.39 -13.32 -3.44
C GLU A 25 8.72 -14.27 -4.44
N VAL A 26 8.63 -15.55 -4.12
CA VAL A 26 7.94 -16.55 -4.95
C VAL A 26 6.45 -16.19 -5.15
N ARG A 27 5.76 -15.71 -4.11
CA ARG A 27 4.34 -15.31 -4.22
C ARG A 27 4.15 -14.04 -5.05
N VAL A 28 5.05 -13.07 -4.92
CA VAL A 28 5.03 -11.83 -5.72
C VAL A 28 5.22 -12.17 -7.19
N GLU A 29 6.21 -12.98 -7.52
CA GLU A 29 6.47 -13.43 -8.88
C GLU A 29 5.28 -14.23 -9.47
N GLU A 30 4.67 -15.09 -8.69
CA GLU A 30 3.48 -15.85 -9.12
C GLU A 30 2.32 -14.93 -9.50
N VAL A 31 2.08 -13.87 -8.72
CA VAL A 31 1.01 -12.90 -9.01
C VAL A 31 1.33 -12.08 -10.25
N ILE A 32 2.58 -11.63 -10.41
CA ILE A 32 3.01 -10.81 -11.55
C ILE A 32 3.02 -11.61 -12.85
N ASN A 33 3.51 -12.86 -12.81
CA ASN A 33 3.66 -13.70 -14.00
C ASN A 33 2.34 -14.35 -14.45
N ASN A 34 1.38 -14.54 -13.53
CA ASN A 34 0.10 -15.20 -13.81
C ASN A 34 -1.10 -14.42 -13.25
N PRO A 35 -1.27 -13.14 -13.58
CA PRO A 35 -2.36 -12.35 -13.05
C PRO A 35 -3.70 -12.78 -13.66
N THR A 36 -4.77 -12.65 -12.88
CA THR A 36 -6.14 -12.77 -13.38
C THR A 36 -6.66 -11.41 -13.87
N VAL A 37 -6.22 -10.32 -13.21
CA VAL A 37 -6.55 -8.95 -13.56
C VAL A 37 -5.28 -8.10 -13.49
N ILE A 38 -5.11 -7.22 -14.49
CA ILE A 38 -4.02 -6.24 -14.53
C ILE A 38 -4.65 -4.86 -14.65
N TYR A 39 -4.17 -3.93 -13.82
CA TYR A 39 -4.45 -2.52 -13.93
C TYR A 39 -3.16 -1.73 -14.09
N LYS A 40 -3.17 -0.74 -15.00
CA LYS A 40 -2.04 0.18 -15.20
C LYS A 40 -2.57 1.60 -15.38
N LYS A 41 -1.96 2.55 -14.68
CA LYS A 41 -2.33 3.96 -14.78
C LYS A 41 -1.10 4.84 -14.70
N ALA A 42 -0.99 5.79 -15.61
CA ALA A 42 -0.01 6.85 -15.51
C ALA A 42 -0.26 7.69 -14.25
N LEU A 43 0.81 8.04 -13.56
CA LEU A 43 0.82 8.84 -12.35
C LEU A 43 1.52 10.17 -12.66
N SER A 44 0.89 11.29 -12.26
CA SER A 44 1.53 12.59 -12.25
C SER A 44 1.01 13.38 -11.06
N VAL A 45 1.92 13.97 -10.28
CA VAL A 45 1.59 14.80 -9.13
C VAL A 45 2.71 15.82 -8.90
N ASP A 46 2.32 17.06 -8.59
CA ASP A 46 3.27 18.12 -8.27
C ASP A 46 3.63 18.00 -6.79
N VAL A 47 4.76 17.33 -6.53
CA VAL A 47 5.25 17.05 -5.18
C VAL A 47 6.73 16.67 -5.23
N THR A 48 7.47 16.92 -4.15
CA THR A 48 8.84 16.45 -4.00
C THR A 48 8.91 14.95 -3.74
N LEU A 49 10.00 14.32 -4.16
CA LEU A 49 10.25 12.89 -3.92
C LEU A 49 10.20 12.55 -2.42
N GLY A 50 10.68 13.43 -1.57
CA GLY A 50 10.68 13.23 -0.13
C GLY A 50 9.26 13.09 0.45
N ILE A 51 8.33 13.97 0.08
CA ILE A 51 6.93 13.86 0.54
C ILE A 51 6.27 12.61 -0.03
N TRP A 52 6.46 12.33 -1.32
CA TRP A 52 5.92 11.13 -1.96
C TRP A 52 6.36 9.84 -1.27
N ASN A 53 7.66 9.69 -1.03
CA ASN A 53 8.20 8.51 -0.36
C ASN A 53 7.66 8.37 1.07
N ARG A 54 7.60 9.47 1.84
CA ARG A 54 7.03 9.46 3.20
C ARG A 54 5.57 9.01 3.21
N VAL A 55 4.79 9.42 2.22
CA VAL A 55 3.40 8.97 2.06
C VAL A 55 3.33 7.45 1.81
N LEU A 56 4.08 6.94 0.84
CA LEU A 56 4.07 5.51 0.53
C LEU A 56 4.66 4.65 1.65
N ASP A 57 5.62 5.18 2.40
CA ASP A 57 6.28 4.47 3.49
C ASP A 57 5.45 4.46 4.79
N ASN A 58 4.37 5.27 4.87
CA ASN A 58 3.50 5.38 6.04
C ASN A 58 2.02 5.10 5.73
N PRO A 59 1.67 3.92 5.23
CA PRO A 59 0.29 3.61 4.79
C PRO A 59 -0.73 3.66 5.93
N CYS A 60 -0.34 3.41 7.18
CA CYS A 60 -1.22 3.53 8.34
C CYS A 60 -1.62 4.99 8.60
N LEU A 61 -0.66 5.93 8.52
CA LEU A 61 -0.94 7.37 8.61
C LEU A 61 -1.86 7.81 7.46
N MET A 62 -1.60 7.34 6.24
CA MET A 62 -2.45 7.65 5.09
C MET A 62 -3.89 7.17 5.26
N GLY A 63 -4.10 5.96 5.79
CA GLY A 63 -5.44 5.46 6.08
C GLY A 63 -6.19 6.34 7.08
N ARG A 64 -5.50 6.85 8.11
CA ARG A 64 -6.10 7.79 9.07
C ARG A 64 -6.40 9.16 8.50
N LEU A 65 -5.52 9.69 7.65
CA LEU A 65 -5.81 10.93 6.91
C LEU A 65 -7.01 10.74 6.00
N TRP A 66 -7.16 9.56 5.37
CA TRP A 66 -8.32 9.21 4.55
C TRP A 66 -9.65 9.38 5.32
N GLU A 67 -9.70 8.91 6.56
CA GLU A 67 -10.86 9.07 7.44
C GLU A 67 -11.13 10.57 7.75
N ILE A 68 -10.10 11.36 8.05
CA ILE A 68 -10.21 12.80 8.30
C ILE A 68 -10.77 13.55 7.09
N TYR A 69 -10.31 13.20 5.90
CA TYR A 69 -10.77 13.78 4.64
C TYR A 69 -12.17 13.28 4.23
N LYS A 70 -12.74 12.31 4.98
CA LYS A 70 -14.04 11.69 4.71
C LYS A 70 -14.17 11.11 3.30
N PHE A 71 -13.08 10.61 2.75
CA PHE A 71 -13.09 9.95 1.45
C PHE A 71 -13.87 8.65 1.45
N GLN A 72 -14.44 8.31 0.30
CA GLN A 72 -15.24 7.09 0.14
C GLN A 72 -14.57 6.13 -0.85
N PRO A 73 -14.55 4.85 -0.53
CA PRO A 73 -15.05 4.23 0.71
C PRO A 73 -14.16 4.55 1.91
N SER A 74 -14.77 4.55 3.10
CA SER A 74 -14.04 4.71 4.36
C SER A 74 -13.26 3.44 4.66
N TYR A 75 -11.93 3.52 4.63
CA TYR A 75 -11.06 2.40 5.00
C TYR A 75 -10.73 2.45 6.48
N LYS A 76 -10.94 1.32 7.17
CA LYS A 76 -10.34 1.12 8.50
C LYS A 76 -8.97 0.50 8.31
N VAL A 77 -7.94 1.21 8.76
CA VAL A 77 -6.56 0.78 8.65
C VAL A 77 -5.96 0.60 10.03
N THR A 78 -5.47 -0.59 10.32
CA THR A 78 -4.77 -0.92 11.57
C THR A 78 -3.37 -1.43 11.27
N LYS A 79 -2.41 -1.06 12.11
CA LYS A 79 -1.04 -1.56 12.02
C LYS A 79 -0.99 -3.01 12.48
N VAL A 80 -0.31 -3.86 11.73
CA VAL A 80 0.05 -5.23 12.10
C VAL A 80 1.57 -5.40 12.03
N ASP A 81 2.10 -6.50 12.56
CA ASP A 81 3.56 -6.71 12.71
C ASP A 81 4.37 -6.45 11.43
N THR A 82 3.84 -6.86 10.28
CA THR A 82 4.56 -6.80 8.99
C THR A 82 3.94 -5.83 7.98
N GLY A 83 2.98 -4.99 8.38
CA GLY A 83 2.29 -4.10 7.45
C GLY A 83 1.05 -3.45 8.05
N ILE A 84 -0.03 -3.46 7.29
CA ILE A 84 -1.33 -2.95 7.70
C ILE A 84 -2.43 -3.96 7.39
N HIS A 85 -3.45 -4.01 8.24
CA HIS A 85 -4.73 -4.62 7.94
C HIS A 85 -5.71 -3.54 7.48
N VAL A 86 -6.41 -3.80 6.39
CA VAL A 86 -7.38 -2.89 5.78
C VAL A 86 -8.73 -3.57 5.69
N SER A 87 -9.78 -2.88 6.08
CA SER A 87 -11.16 -3.30 5.84
C SER A 87 -12.00 -2.13 5.33
N ASP A 88 -13.01 -2.44 4.51
CA ASP A 88 -13.95 -1.46 4.01
C ASP A 88 -15.41 -1.89 4.20
N PRO A 89 -16.36 -0.93 4.14
CA PRO A 89 -17.78 -1.23 4.33
C PRO A 89 -18.39 -2.16 3.27
N SER A 90 -17.73 -2.35 2.12
CA SER A 90 -18.22 -3.26 1.08
C SER A 90 -17.87 -4.74 1.34
N GLY A 91 -17.18 -5.02 2.45
CA GLY A 91 -16.78 -6.39 2.84
C GLY A 91 -15.41 -6.80 2.33
N ILE A 92 -14.60 -5.89 1.77
CA ILE A 92 -13.21 -6.21 1.43
C ILE A 92 -12.36 -6.08 2.68
N THR A 93 -11.63 -7.15 3.01
CA THR A 93 -10.64 -7.17 4.10
C THR A 93 -9.35 -7.77 3.60
N GLY A 94 -8.21 -7.28 4.12
CA GLY A 94 -6.93 -7.83 3.70
C GLY A 94 -5.74 -7.24 4.43
N ASP A 95 -4.61 -7.91 4.28
CA ASP A 95 -3.32 -7.49 4.82
C ASP A 95 -2.43 -6.99 3.67
N ILE A 96 -1.80 -5.85 3.86
CA ILE A 96 -0.90 -5.23 2.88
C ILE A 96 0.44 -4.97 3.55
N ARG A 97 1.52 -5.34 2.87
CA ARG A 97 2.89 -5.08 3.31
C ARG A 97 3.74 -4.56 2.16
N ARG A 98 4.76 -3.78 2.48
CA ARG A 98 5.80 -3.43 1.51
C ARG A 98 6.78 -4.60 1.39
N VAL A 99 7.04 -5.04 0.15
CA VAL A 99 7.92 -6.16 -0.18
C VAL A 99 9.11 -5.75 -1.05
N GLY A 100 9.08 -4.54 -1.60
CA GLY A 100 10.19 -4.00 -2.39
C GLY A 100 10.29 -2.48 -2.26
N GLN A 101 11.53 -1.97 -2.34
CA GLN A 101 11.84 -0.55 -2.28
C GLN A 101 13.10 -0.26 -3.07
N SER A 102 13.05 0.79 -3.89
CA SER A 102 14.21 1.44 -4.49
C SER A 102 14.03 2.96 -4.45
N ASP A 103 15.00 3.71 -4.96
CA ASP A 103 14.90 5.18 -5.05
C ASP A 103 13.70 5.63 -5.89
N HIS A 104 13.30 4.81 -6.86
CA HIS A 104 12.29 5.13 -7.86
C HIS A 104 11.10 4.16 -7.88
N ALA A 105 10.98 3.27 -6.88
CA ALA A 105 9.86 2.33 -6.82
C ALA A 105 9.51 1.90 -5.40
N ARG A 106 8.22 1.56 -5.22
CA ARG A 106 7.70 0.86 -4.04
C ARG A 106 6.81 -0.28 -4.50
N THR A 107 7.05 -1.47 -3.96
CA THR A 107 6.24 -2.66 -4.25
C THR A 107 5.54 -3.11 -2.98
N PHE A 108 4.23 -3.28 -3.09
CA PHE A 108 3.38 -3.78 -2.03
C PHE A 108 2.77 -5.11 -2.44
N TYR A 109 2.71 -6.05 -1.50
CA TYR A 109 2.00 -7.30 -1.64
C TYR A 109 0.81 -7.31 -0.68
N GLY A 110 -0.34 -7.72 -1.16
CA GLY A 110 -1.57 -7.83 -0.38
C GLY A 110 -2.22 -9.19 -0.52
N THR A 111 -2.83 -9.64 0.57
CA THR A 111 -3.75 -10.78 0.58
C THR A 111 -5.11 -10.25 1.02
N GLY A 112 -6.16 -10.69 0.35
CA GLY A 112 -7.49 -10.20 0.69
C GLY A 112 -8.58 -11.23 0.46
N ARG A 113 -9.70 -10.98 1.12
CA ARG A 113 -10.96 -11.69 0.91
C ARG A 113 -12.09 -10.69 0.69
N PHE A 114 -13.14 -11.14 0.07
CA PHE A 114 -14.35 -10.37 -0.13
C PHE A 114 -15.51 -11.09 0.54
N ASP A 115 -15.97 -10.54 1.65
CA ASP A 115 -17.10 -11.02 2.42
C ASP A 115 -18.37 -10.30 1.95
N HIS A 116 -19.11 -10.90 1.02
CA HIS A 116 -20.36 -10.36 0.49
C HIS A 116 -21.34 -11.51 0.26
N TRP A 117 -22.61 -11.31 0.54
CA TRP A 117 -23.64 -12.35 0.43
C TRP A 117 -23.73 -13.05 -0.94
N ALA A 118 -23.37 -12.32 -2.00
CA ALA A 118 -23.37 -12.85 -3.38
C ALA A 118 -22.06 -13.53 -3.78
N VAL A 119 -21.05 -13.59 -2.89
CA VAL A 119 -19.73 -14.14 -3.18
C VAL A 119 -19.41 -15.22 -2.15
N PRO A 120 -18.96 -16.40 -2.58
CA PRO A 120 -18.59 -17.46 -1.65
C PRO A 120 -17.52 -17.00 -0.65
N SER A 121 -17.63 -17.39 0.62
CA SER A 121 -16.72 -16.99 1.71
C SER A 121 -15.25 -17.40 1.50
N PHE A 122 -15.02 -18.37 0.59
CA PHE A 122 -13.67 -18.79 0.19
C PHE A 122 -13.04 -17.94 -0.93
N PHE A 123 -13.72 -16.88 -1.36
CA PHE A 123 -13.19 -15.99 -2.39
C PHE A 123 -12.05 -15.13 -1.82
N THR A 124 -10.84 -15.54 -2.17
CA THR A 124 -9.61 -14.85 -1.74
C THR A 124 -8.74 -14.55 -2.95
N ALA A 125 -7.99 -13.46 -2.86
CA ALA A 125 -7.06 -13.04 -3.90
C ALA A 125 -5.77 -12.49 -3.30
N ASN A 126 -4.69 -12.62 -4.05
CA ASN A 126 -3.45 -11.92 -3.82
C ASN A 126 -3.30 -10.76 -4.80
N GLY A 127 -2.67 -9.70 -4.35
CA GLY A 127 -2.38 -8.53 -5.17
C GLY A 127 -0.94 -8.07 -5.03
N VAL A 128 -0.39 -7.53 -6.10
CA VAL A 128 0.89 -6.81 -6.11
C VAL A 128 0.64 -5.43 -6.71
N ALA A 129 0.97 -4.39 -5.96
CA ALA A 129 0.94 -3.01 -6.44
C ALA A 129 2.37 -2.49 -6.54
N ILE A 130 2.74 -2.01 -7.73
CA ILE A 130 4.05 -1.43 -8.01
C ILE A 130 3.84 0.03 -8.39
N PHE A 131 4.45 0.92 -7.62
CA PHE A 131 4.57 2.33 -7.91
C PHE A 131 5.96 2.58 -8.48
N GLU A 132 6.07 2.87 -9.77
CA GLU A 132 7.30 3.29 -10.42
C GLU A 132 7.22 4.78 -10.69
N TYR A 133 8.23 5.55 -10.34
CA TYR A 133 8.21 7.00 -10.47
C TYR A 133 9.60 7.59 -10.68
N LYS A 134 9.59 8.74 -11.30
CA LYS A 134 10.76 9.63 -11.45
C LYS A 134 10.35 11.06 -11.12
N THR A 135 11.30 11.87 -10.72
CA THR A 135 11.07 13.28 -10.45
C THR A 135 11.82 14.14 -11.45
N ASP A 136 11.15 15.20 -11.86
CA ASP A 136 11.77 16.32 -12.53
C ASP A 136 11.40 17.58 -11.71
N ARG A 137 12.40 18.15 -10.99
CA ARG A 137 12.23 19.23 -10.02
C ARG A 137 11.17 18.88 -8.96
N ASN A 138 10.01 19.55 -8.98
CA ASN A 138 8.90 19.37 -8.04
C ASN A 138 7.75 18.57 -8.65
N ARG A 139 7.94 17.92 -9.80
CA ARG A 139 6.94 17.10 -10.45
C ARG A 139 7.36 15.65 -10.44
N LEU A 140 6.53 14.82 -9.86
CA LEU A 140 6.65 13.37 -9.90
C LEU A 140 5.80 12.83 -11.04
N SER A 141 6.39 11.98 -11.88
CA SER A 141 5.70 11.26 -12.94
C SER A 141 6.06 9.78 -12.91
N GLY A 142 5.15 8.91 -13.32
CA GLY A 142 5.40 7.47 -13.30
C GLY A 142 4.19 6.65 -13.69
N GLU A 143 4.16 5.43 -13.19
CA GLU A 143 3.08 4.48 -13.42
C GLU A 143 2.74 3.70 -12.14
N VAL A 144 1.47 3.42 -11.95
CA VAL A 144 0.99 2.44 -10.96
C VAL A 144 0.54 1.20 -11.72
N LYS A 145 1.11 0.05 -11.35
CA LYS A 145 0.75 -1.27 -11.88
C LYS A 145 0.17 -2.10 -10.74
N ILE A 146 -1.00 -2.68 -10.94
CA ILE A 146 -1.63 -3.57 -9.97
C ILE A 146 -1.94 -4.88 -10.66
N PHE A 147 -1.41 -5.95 -10.10
CA PHE A 147 -1.63 -7.32 -10.55
C PHE A 147 -2.46 -8.04 -9.48
N MET A 148 -3.52 -8.72 -9.88
CA MET A 148 -4.36 -9.48 -8.94
C MET A 148 -4.55 -10.90 -9.44
N ARG A 149 -4.52 -11.86 -8.51
CA ARG A 149 -4.68 -13.28 -8.78
C ARG A 149 -5.57 -13.93 -7.72
N GLY A 150 -6.59 -14.68 -8.16
CA GLY A 150 -7.39 -15.50 -7.24
C GLY A 150 -6.56 -16.67 -6.67
N ASN A 151 -6.67 -16.90 -5.36
CA ASN A 151 -5.83 -17.88 -4.65
C ASN A 151 -6.16 -19.33 -4.96
N ASN A 152 -7.38 -19.61 -5.39
CA ASN A 152 -7.83 -20.97 -5.75
C ASN A 152 -8.50 -20.97 -7.13
N GLY A 153 -8.74 -22.18 -7.66
CA GLY A 153 -9.33 -22.35 -9.00
C GLY A 153 -10.68 -21.65 -9.16
N ILE A 154 -11.51 -21.70 -8.12
CA ILE A 154 -12.84 -21.09 -8.13
C ILE A 154 -12.72 -19.58 -8.10
N SER A 155 -11.87 -19.02 -7.25
CA SER A 155 -11.62 -17.56 -7.22
C SER A 155 -11.11 -17.06 -8.56
N ARG A 156 -10.18 -17.76 -9.21
CA ARG A 156 -9.69 -17.42 -10.56
C ARG A 156 -10.79 -17.49 -11.61
N PHE A 157 -11.62 -18.54 -11.57
CA PHE A 157 -12.74 -18.72 -12.49
C PHE A 157 -13.79 -17.61 -12.34
N VAL A 158 -14.19 -17.30 -11.11
CA VAL A 158 -15.13 -16.19 -10.81
C VAL A 158 -14.55 -14.85 -11.26
N MET A 159 -13.30 -14.55 -10.95
CA MET A 159 -12.65 -13.32 -11.41
C MET A 159 -12.60 -13.25 -12.94
N LYS A 160 -12.40 -14.36 -13.64
CA LYS A 160 -12.36 -14.41 -15.10
C LYS A 160 -13.74 -14.21 -15.74
N ILE A 161 -14.80 -14.86 -15.20
CA ILE A 161 -16.17 -14.70 -15.70
C ILE A 161 -16.67 -13.27 -15.50
N PHE A 162 -16.47 -12.73 -14.32
CA PHE A 162 -16.89 -11.37 -13.97
C PHE A 162 -15.85 -10.31 -14.34
N SER A 163 -14.80 -10.66 -15.09
CA SER A 163 -13.68 -9.77 -15.40
C SER A 163 -14.13 -8.42 -15.94
N GLY A 164 -15.11 -8.37 -16.85
CA GLY A 164 -15.56 -7.11 -17.42
C GLY A 164 -16.22 -6.16 -16.41
N ILE A 165 -17.14 -6.67 -15.59
CA ILE A 165 -17.86 -5.86 -14.57
C ILE A 165 -16.94 -5.57 -13.38
N LEU A 166 -16.23 -6.59 -12.92
CA LEU A 166 -15.33 -6.50 -11.77
C LEU A 166 -14.15 -5.57 -12.08
N THR A 167 -13.54 -5.71 -13.25
CA THR A 167 -12.43 -4.86 -13.69
C THR A 167 -12.86 -3.40 -13.77
N ARG A 168 -14.04 -3.09 -14.30
CA ARG A 168 -14.54 -1.71 -14.36
C ARG A 168 -14.74 -1.11 -12.98
N ARG A 169 -15.34 -1.85 -12.05
CA ARG A 169 -15.53 -1.40 -10.67
C ARG A 169 -14.21 -1.23 -9.92
N ILE A 170 -13.29 -2.18 -10.09
CA ILE A 170 -11.95 -2.12 -9.50
C ILE A 170 -11.18 -0.94 -10.07
N ASN A 171 -11.18 -0.75 -11.39
CA ASN A 171 -10.49 0.35 -12.03
C ASN A 171 -10.98 1.71 -11.53
N ASN A 172 -12.31 1.93 -11.53
CA ASN A 172 -12.90 3.16 -11.03
C ASN A 172 -12.51 3.42 -9.56
N ARG A 173 -12.48 2.36 -8.74
CA ARG A 173 -12.10 2.47 -7.34
C ARG A 173 -10.62 2.83 -7.17
N ILE A 174 -9.73 2.20 -7.95
CA ILE A 174 -8.30 2.52 -7.93
C ILE A 174 -8.06 3.95 -8.42
N GLU A 175 -8.76 4.37 -9.45
CA GLU A 175 -8.67 5.75 -9.97
C GLU A 175 -9.08 6.77 -8.92
N ASN A 176 -10.24 6.59 -8.29
CA ASN A 176 -10.71 7.47 -7.23
C ASN A 176 -9.73 7.50 -6.06
N ASN A 177 -9.25 6.33 -5.62
CA ASN A 177 -8.26 6.25 -4.53
C ASN A 177 -6.94 6.97 -4.88
N LEU A 178 -6.50 6.91 -6.13
CA LEU A 178 -5.30 7.62 -6.57
C LEU A 178 -5.51 9.15 -6.56
N GLU A 179 -6.67 9.63 -7.00
CA GLU A 179 -6.99 11.07 -6.98
C GLU A 179 -7.13 11.58 -5.53
N ASP A 180 -7.79 10.81 -4.66
CA ASP A 180 -7.91 11.13 -3.24
C ASP A 180 -6.53 11.17 -2.55
N MET A 181 -5.66 10.20 -2.85
CA MET A 181 -4.28 10.18 -2.37
C MET A 181 -3.50 11.41 -2.85
N LYS A 182 -3.62 11.78 -4.14
CA LYS A 182 -2.99 12.98 -4.70
C LYS A 182 -3.48 14.25 -4.01
N LYS A 183 -4.77 14.30 -3.62
CA LYS A 183 -5.31 15.44 -2.88
C LYS A 183 -4.65 15.59 -1.52
N ILE A 184 -4.55 14.52 -0.73
CA ILE A 184 -3.83 14.55 0.56
C ILE A 184 -2.39 15.01 0.36
N ILE A 185 -1.69 14.46 -0.63
CA ILE A 185 -0.30 14.77 -0.93
C ILE A 185 -0.12 16.24 -1.27
N ARG A 186 -0.98 16.80 -2.11
CA ARG A 186 -0.96 18.22 -2.45
C ARG A 186 -1.21 19.10 -1.24
N ASP A 187 -2.17 18.75 -0.39
CA ASP A 187 -2.47 19.52 0.81
C ASP A 187 -1.28 19.50 1.79
N ILE A 188 -0.61 18.35 1.95
CA ILE A 188 0.62 18.23 2.74
C ILE A 188 1.76 19.08 2.14
N ALA A 189 1.90 19.11 0.81
CA ALA A 189 2.96 19.84 0.13
C ALA A 189 2.74 21.36 0.17
N ASN A 190 1.51 21.81 0.01
CA ASN A 190 1.18 23.23 -0.12
C ASN A 190 0.91 23.91 1.24
N ASP A 191 0.20 23.22 2.13
CA ASP A 191 -0.17 23.75 3.45
C ASP A 191 -0.20 22.68 4.53
N PRO A 192 0.97 22.21 5.00
CA PRO A 192 1.04 21.20 6.06
C PRO A 192 0.49 21.70 7.41
N HIS A 193 0.41 23.02 7.64
CA HIS A 193 -0.18 23.57 8.86
C HIS A 193 -1.69 23.31 8.89
N LYS A 194 -2.38 23.57 7.80
CA LYS A 194 -3.81 23.30 7.67
C LYS A 194 -4.13 21.83 7.87
N VAL A 195 -3.29 20.93 7.34
CA VAL A 195 -3.46 19.49 7.59
C VAL A 195 -3.31 19.19 9.07
N ARG A 196 -2.30 19.77 9.76
CA ARG A 196 -2.08 19.58 11.22
C ARG A 196 -3.26 20.06 12.06
N GLU A 197 -3.84 21.22 11.73
CA GLU A 197 -4.98 21.78 12.48
C GLU A 197 -6.20 20.84 12.52
N ALA A 198 -6.35 20.01 11.48
CA ALA A 198 -7.40 19.00 11.42
C ALA A 198 -7.10 17.74 12.26
N LEU A 199 -5.89 17.62 12.83
CA LEU A 199 -5.43 16.44 13.55
C LEU A 199 -5.45 16.67 15.05
N ALA A 200 -5.67 15.60 15.82
CA ALA A 200 -5.64 15.63 17.28
C ALA A 200 -4.91 14.41 17.86
N GLY A 201 -4.41 14.56 19.09
CA GLY A 201 -3.84 13.47 19.90
C GLY A 201 -2.69 12.73 19.20
N GLN A 202 -2.78 11.41 19.22
CA GLN A 202 -1.74 10.53 18.69
C GLN A 202 -1.53 10.74 17.18
N LEU A 203 -2.60 11.02 16.41
CA LEU A 203 -2.49 11.21 14.96
C LEU A 203 -1.66 12.44 14.60
N MET A 204 -1.79 13.54 15.36
CA MET A 204 -0.93 14.72 15.19
C MET A 204 0.54 14.39 15.49
N SER A 205 0.79 13.62 16.56
CA SER A 205 2.16 13.16 16.90
C SER A 205 2.76 12.32 15.77
N ASP A 206 2.00 11.37 15.23
CA ASP A 206 2.44 10.49 14.14
C ASP A 206 2.69 11.29 12.85
N PHE A 207 1.82 12.25 12.54
CA PHE A 207 2.01 13.15 11.41
C PHE A 207 3.30 13.98 11.55
N ASN A 208 3.56 14.57 12.71
CA ASN A 208 4.75 15.38 12.95
C ASN A 208 6.06 14.56 12.90
N LYS A 209 6.02 13.26 13.24
CA LYS A 209 7.17 12.36 13.06
C LYS A 209 7.50 12.12 11.59
N VAL A 210 6.47 12.00 10.76
CA VAL A 210 6.61 11.74 9.32
C VAL A 210 6.89 13.03 8.55
N PHE A 211 6.24 14.14 8.93
CA PHE A 211 6.36 15.45 8.29
C PHE A 211 6.76 16.53 9.31
N PRO A 212 8.04 16.58 9.72
CA PRO A 212 8.52 17.57 10.68
C PRO A 212 8.41 18.99 10.16
N VAL A 213 8.12 19.94 11.05
CA VAL A 213 7.83 21.35 10.71
C VAL A 213 8.97 22.04 9.96
N MET A 214 10.21 21.65 10.22
CA MET A 214 11.40 22.33 9.67
C MET A 214 11.77 21.94 8.23
N GLU A 215 11.19 20.87 7.68
CA GLU A 215 11.59 20.34 6.36
C GLU A 215 10.67 20.76 5.22
N ILE A 216 9.52 21.34 5.53
CA ILE A 216 8.57 21.75 4.50
C ILE A 216 8.80 23.23 4.19
N LYS A 217 9.80 23.51 3.35
CA LYS A 217 9.91 24.84 2.71
C LYS A 217 8.81 24.93 1.65
N PRO A 218 7.99 25.99 1.63
CA PRO A 218 7.07 26.20 0.53
C PRO A 218 7.86 26.23 -0.77
N ALA A 219 7.31 25.62 -1.82
CA ALA A 219 7.86 25.74 -3.16
C ALA A 219 7.94 27.23 -3.47
N LYS A 220 9.14 27.78 -3.67
CA LYS A 220 9.29 29.14 -4.15
C LYS A 220 8.68 29.19 -5.55
N GLU A 221 7.73 30.09 -5.73
CA GLU A 221 7.19 30.48 -7.02
C GLU A 221 8.27 30.87 -8.01
#